data_b3ea26e025195bef21b5492e55062f85
#
_entry.id   b3ea26e025195bef21b5492e55062f85
#
_cell.length_a   1.000
_cell.length_b   1.000
_cell.length_c   1.000
_cell.angle_alpha   90.00
_cell.angle_beta   90.00
_cell.angle_gamma   90.00
#
_symmetry.space_group_name_H-M   'P 1'
#
loop_
_entity.id
_entity.type
_entity.pdbx_description
1 polymer ?
#
loop_
_entity_poly.entity_id
_entity_poly.type
_entity_poly.pdbx_seq_one_letter_code
_entity_poly.pdbx_strand_id
1 'polypeptide(L)'
;GYGPGNGGGTGYSLGNRKALNKPQPEYTCQEQGRVAVQVTVDRNGNTISVTAGVQGTTNTAKCLLDQAKIAAQNTKWQADSNAPEKQVGKIIYTFSLN
;
A
#
# COMPACT_ATOMS: atom_id res chain seq x y z
N GLY A 1 6.43 -10.97 -14.95
CA GLY A 1 5.87 -9.74 -14.53
C GLY A 1 5.73 -9.69 -13.03
N TYR A 2 5.00 -8.75 -12.60
CA TYR A 2 4.69 -8.60 -11.20
C TYR A 2 3.73 -9.70 -10.76
N GLY A 3 4.11 -10.47 -9.80
CA GLY A 3 3.26 -11.56 -9.35
C GLY A 3 3.37 -11.79 -7.86
N PRO A 4 2.27 -12.16 -7.20
CA PRO A 4 2.31 -12.49 -5.78
C PRO A 4 3.25 -13.66 -5.54
N GLY A 5 4.11 -13.51 -4.60
CA GLY A 5 5.01 -14.58 -4.25
C GLY A 5 6.27 -14.66 -5.07
N ASN A 6 6.44 -13.80 -6.06
CA ASN A 6 7.64 -13.79 -6.89
C ASN A 6 8.61 -12.72 -6.42
N GLY A 7 9.04 -12.82 -5.20
CA GLY A 7 9.92 -11.83 -4.65
C GLY A 7 9.28 -10.46 -4.54
N GLY A 8 8.14 -10.28 -5.17
CA GLY A 8 7.35 -9.10 -4.97
C GLY A 8 6.42 -9.39 -3.82
N GLY A 9 6.45 -8.65 -2.80
CA GLY A 9 5.56 -8.82 -1.68
C GLY A 9 4.91 -7.51 -1.36
N THR A 10 3.79 -7.57 -0.65
CA THR A 10 3.14 -6.38 -0.15
C THR A 10 3.11 -6.48 1.36
N GLY A 11 3.73 -5.51 2.01
CA GLY A 11 3.73 -5.43 3.46
C GLY A 11 2.70 -4.44 3.95
N TYR A 12 1.82 -4.86 4.85
CA TYR A 12 0.79 -4.00 5.43
C TYR A 12 1.09 -3.81 6.91
N SER A 13 1.05 -2.57 7.36
CA SER A 13 1.35 -2.23 8.74
C SER A 13 0.39 -1.14 9.21
N LEU A 14 -0.49 -1.49 10.15
CA LEU A 14 -1.43 -0.55 10.76
C LEU A 14 -1.71 -1.02 12.19
N GLY A 15 -0.70 -0.89 13.06
CA GLY A 15 -0.80 -1.43 14.40
C GLY A 15 -1.07 -2.93 14.34
N ASN A 16 -2.09 -3.39 15.07
CA ASN A 16 -2.49 -4.80 15.03
C ASN A 16 -3.73 -5.05 14.15
N ARG A 17 -4.10 -4.08 13.31
CA ARG A 17 -5.24 -4.23 12.40
C ARG A 17 -4.77 -4.89 11.11
N LYS A 18 -5.64 -5.69 10.52
CA LYS A 18 -5.34 -6.43 9.29
C LYS A 18 -6.04 -5.82 8.09
N ALA A 19 -5.37 -5.87 6.95
CA ALA A 19 -6.01 -5.52 5.69
C ALA A 19 -6.97 -6.63 5.30
N LEU A 20 -8.20 -6.27 4.96
CA LEU A 20 -9.25 -7.23 4.61
C LEU A 20 -9.26 -7.53 3.13
N ASN A 21 -9.27 -6.50 2.28
CA ASN A 21 -9.02 -6.70 0.87
C ASN A 21 -7.63 -6.14 0.57
N LYS A 22 -6.96 -6.75 -0.35
CA LYS A 22 -5.56 -6.41 -0.65
C LYS A 22 -5.42 -6.23 -2.16
N PRO A 23 -6.00 -5.14 -2.71
CA PRO A 23 -5.88 -4.93 -4.15
C PRO A 23 -4.42 -4.75 -4.51
N GLN A 24 -4.00 -5.42 -5.57
CA GLN A 24 -2.65 -5.32 -6.05
C GLN A 24 -2.56 -4.23 -7.11
N PRO A 25 -1.45 -3.49 -7.15
CA PRO A 25 -1.31 -2.48 -8.19
C PRO A 25 -1.19 -3.15 -9.56
N GLU A 26 -1.79 -2.51 -10.58
CA GLU A 26 -1.59 -2.96 -11.93
C GLU A 26 -0.14 -2.73 -12.33
N TYR A 27 0.41 -3.70 -13.04
CA TYR A 27 1.79 -3.58 -13.45
C TYR A 27 1.87 -3.21 -14.91
N THR A 28 1.73 -1.92 -15.19
CA THR A 28 1.83 -1.36 -16.53
C THR A 28 3.13 -0.60 -16.73
N CYS A 29 3.99 -0.58 -15.73
CA CYS A 29 5.22 0.18 -15.76
C CYS A 29 6.39 -0.68 -16.18
N GLN A 30 7.38 -0.07 -16.83
CA GLN A 30 8.64 -0.73 -17.17
C GLN A 30 9.70 -0.41 -16.10
N GLU A 31 9.29 -0.44 -14.83
CA GLU A 31 10.14 -0.09 -13.71
C GLU A 31 10.01 -1.14 -12.63
N GLN A 32 11.03 -1.31 -11.83
CA GLN A 32 10.95 -2.18 -10.67
C GLN A 32 11.50 -1.47 -9.44
N GLY A 33 11.11 -1.95 -8.29
CA GLY A 33 11.54 -1.37 -7.02
C GLY A 33 10.43 -1.42 -6.01
N ARG A 34 10.62 -0.75 -4.89
CA ARG A 34 9.62 -0.68 -3.82
C ARG A 34 9.05 0.71 -3.70
N VAL A 35 7.76 0.77 -3.43
CA VAL A 35 7.09 2.03 -3.13
C VAL A 35 6.40 1.89 -1.78
N ALA A 36 6.79 2.74 -0.85
CA ALA A 36 6.14 2.82 0.46
C ALA A 36 5.05 3.88 0.39
N VAL A 37 3.86 3.53 0.87
CA VAL A 37 2.71 4.43 0.88
C VAL A 37 2.26 4.60 2.32
N GLN A 38 2.21 5.84 2.78
CA GLN A 38 1.63 6.15 4.07
C GLN A 38 0.12 6.25 3.92
N VAL A 39 -0.61 5.57 4.77
CA VAL A 39 -2.07 5.58 4.73
C VAL A 39 -2.62 6.11 6.05
N THR A 40 -3.77 6.75 5.97
CA THR A 40 -4.54 7.13 7.14
C THR A 40 -5.87 6.39 7.07
N VAL A 41 -6.23 5.70 8.13
CA VAL A 41 -7.37 4.79 8.15
C VAL A 41 -8.29 5.19 9.31
N ASP A 42 -9.60 5.23 9.03
CA ASP A 42 -10.58 5.54 10.07
C ASP A 42 -10.94 4.28 10.89
N ARG A 43 -11.79 4.46 11.90
CA ARG A 43 -12.20 3.35 12.77
C ARG A 43 -13.01 2.29 12.05
N ASN A 44 -13.64 2.66 10.95
CA ASN A 44 -14.45 1.72 10.16
C ASN A 44 -13.59 0.90 9.19
N GLY A 45 -12.30 1.19 9.09
CA GLY A 45 -11.42 0.46 8.21
C GLY A 45 -11.26 1.07 6.83
N ASN A 46 -11.77 2.27 6.62
CA ASN A 46 -11.64 2.94 5.33
C ASN A 46 -10.33 3.70 5.25
N THR A 47 -9.63 3.54 4.14
CA THR A 47 -8.43 4.33 3.86
C THR A 47 -8.89 5.70 3.37
N ILE A 48 -8.63 6.73 4.16
CA ILE A 48 -9.15 8.07 3.88
C ILE A 48 -8.09 9.01 3.30
N SER A 49 -6.82 8.63 3.37
CA SER A 49 -5.74 9.46 2.83
C SER A 49 -4.55 8.57 2.52
N VAL A 50 -3.84 8.86 1.44
CA VAL A 50 -2.64 8.12 1.05
C VAL A 50 -1.58 9.09 0.55
N THR A 51 -0.31 8.78 0.84
CA THR A 51 0.85 9.51 0.34
C THR A 51 1.88 8.50 -0.13
N ALA A 52 2.08 8.42 -1.44
CA ALA A 52 3.04 7.47 -2.02
C ALA A 52 4.43 8.09 -2.05
N GLY A 53 5.45 7.23 -1.98
CA GLY A 53 6.82 7.67 -2.08
C GLY A 53 7.45 8.13 -0.77
N VAL A 54 6.90 7.68 0.35
CA VAL A 54 7.47 8.01 1.66
C VAL A 54 8.72 7.17 1.93
N GLN A 55 9.33 7.36 3.07
CA GLN A 55 10.55 6.65 3.45
C GLN A 55 10.34 5.13 3.34
N GLY A 56 11.29 4.46 2.73
CA GLY A 56 11.21 3.04 2.40
C GLY A 56 11.04 2.80 0.91
N THR A 57 10.78 3.86 0.14
CA THR A 57 10.66 3.78 -1.32
C THR A 57 12.05 3.72 -1.94
N THR A 58 12.26 2.78 -2.86
CA THR A 58 13.53 2.65 -3.57
C THR A 58 13.47 3.18 -4.99
N ASN A 59 12.27 3.39 -5.53
CA ASN A 59 12.11 3.90 -6.89
C ASN A 59 10.90 4.83 -6.90
N THR A 60 11.13 6.09 -7.24
CA THR A 60 10.09 7.12 -7.24
C THR A 60 9.52 7.40 -8.62
N ALA A 61 9.69 6.46 -9.56
CA ALA A 61 9.10 6.62 -10.89
C ALA A 61 7.60 6.88 -10.76
N LYS A 62 7.10 7.88 -11.48
CA LYS A 62 5.70 8.30 -11.36
C LYS A 62 4.73 7.16 -11.62
N CYS A 63 5.04 6.31 -12.60
CA CYS A 63 4.18 5.17 -12.91
C CYS A 63 4.01 4.25 -11.70
N LEU A 64 5.10 3.95 -10.99
CA LEU A 64 5.04 3.11 -9.80
C LEU A 64 4.28 3.80 -8.68
N LEU A 65 4.54 5.09 -8.46
CA LEU A 65 3.86 5.84 -7.41
C LEU A 65 2.36 5.88 -7.64
N ASP A 66 1.94 6.11 -8.88
CA ASP A 66 0.52 6.18 -9.23
C ASP A 66 -0.19 4.85 -8.98
N GLN A 67 0.42 3.74 -9.40
CA GLN A 67 -0.17 2.42 -9.20
C GLN A 67 -0.24 2.04 -7.73
N ALA A 68 0.81 2.33 -6.98
CA ALA A 68 0.83 2.05 -5.54
C ALA A 68 -0.25 2.88 -4.83
N LYS A 69 -0.40 4.14 -5.21
CA LYS A 69 -1.39 5.03 -4.62
C LYS A 69 -2.81 4.51 -4.85
N ILE A 70 -3.11 4.10 -6.07
CA ILE A 70 -4.44 3.57 -6.39
C ILE A 70 -4.75 2.32 -5.58
N ALA A 71 -3.80 1.39 -5.50
CA ALA A 71 -3.98 0.17 -4.73
C ALA A 71 -4.19 0.48 -3.24
N ALA A 72 -3.41 1.41 -2.70
CA ALA A 72 -3.52 1.78 -1.29
C ALA A 72 -4.86 2.44 -0.99
N GLN A 73 -5.35 3.30 -1.88
CA GLN A 73 -6.64 3.96 -1.69
C GLN A 73 -7.79 2.97 -1.62
N ASN A 74 -7.67 1.84 -2.29
CA ASN A 74 -8.73 0.83 -2.36
C ASN A 74 -8.56 -0.28 -1.32
N THR A 75 -7.58 -0.15 -0.44
CA THR A 75 -7.37 -1.13 0.62
C THR A 75 -8.36 -0.89 1.75
N LYS A 76 -9.00 -1.95 2.18
CA LYS A 76 -9.93 -1.92 3.29
C LYS A 76 -9.30 -2.63 4.48
N TRP A 77 -9.48 -2.06 5.65
CA TRP A 77 -8.85 -2.58 6.86
C TRP A 77 -9.91 -3.08 7.85
N GLN A 78 -9.47 -3.88 8.79
CA GLN A 78 -10.29 -4.34 9.88
C GLN A 78 -10.79 -3.14 10.69
N ALA A 79 -12.07 -3.10 10.96
CA ALA A 79 -12.64 -2.04 11.80
C ALA A 79 -12.18 -2.21 13.24
N ASP A 80 -11.97 -1.10 13.94
CA ASP A 80 -11.56 -1.11 15.33
C ASP A 80 -12.11 0.13 16.00
N SER A 81 -13.15 -0.04 16.81
CA SER A 81 -13.80 1.07 17.50
C SER A 81 -12.90 1.70 18.56
N ASN A 82 -11.85 1.02 18.98
CA ASN A 82 -10.90 1.53 19.98
C ASN A 82 -9.68 2.20 19.34
N ALA A 83 -9.59 2.18 18.01
CA ALA A 83 -8.49 2.83 17.32
C ALA A 83 -8.65 4.34 17.31
N PRO A 84 -7.57 5.09 17.05
CA PRO A 84 -7.70 6.52 16.80
C PRO A 84 -8.61 6.77 15.60
N GLU A 85 -9.29 7.92 15.59
CA GLU A 85 -10.12 8.30 14.45
C GLU A 85 -9.34 8.30 13.13
N LYS A 86 -8.06 8.64 13.22
CA LYS A 86 -7.17 8.68 12.06
C LYS A 86 -5.89 7.96 12.46
N GLN A 87 -5.83 6.68 12.13
CA GLN A 87 -4.65 5.89 12.42
C GLN A 87 -3.75 5.87 11.21
N VAL A 88 -2.47 6.19 11.41
CA VAL A 88 -1.48 6.22 10.34
C VAL A 88 -0.80 4.86 10.25
N GLY A 89 -0.73 4.34 9.05
CA GLY A 89 -0.04 3.09 8.77
C GLY A 89 0.78 3.20 7.50
N LYS A 90 1.29 2.07 7.05
CA LYS A 90 2.14 2.03 5.87
C LYS A 90 1.89 0.75 5.09
N ILE A 91 1.91 0.86 3.75
CA ILE A 91 1.88 -0.29 2.87
C ILE A 91 3.11 -0.20 1.99
N ILE A 92 3.83 -1.30 1.84
CA ILE A 92 5.00 -1.36 0.97
C ILE A 92 4.69 -2.32 -0.17
N TYR A 93 4.67 -1.78 -1.39
CA TYR A 93 4.46 -2.57 -2.60
C TYR A 93 5.80 -2.82 -3.27
N THR A 94 6.05 -4.06 -3.66
CA THR A 94 7.25 -4.41 -4.40
C THR A 94 6.87 -4.73 -5.84
N PHE A 95 7.50 -4.02 -6.77
CA PHE A 95 7.28 -4.20 -8.21
C PHE A 95 8.49 -4.92 -8.79
N SER A 96 8.23 -5.98 -9.53
CA SER A 96 9.29 -6.79 -10.13
C SER A 96 9.00 -6.99 -11.61
N LEU A 97 10.03 -6.88 -12.43
CA LEU A 97 9.92 -7.04 -13.88
C LEU A 97 9.93 -8.50 -14.32
N ASN A 98 9.92 -9.40 -13.42
CA ASN A 98 9.94 -10.78 -13.82
C ASN A 98 8.59 -11.38 -13.82
#